data_6f4c46c406362fa17a89461238daf0fa
#
_entry.id   6f4c46c406362fa17a89461238daf0fa
#
_cell.length_a   1.000
_cell.length_b   1.000
_cell.length_c   1.000
_cell.angle_alpha   90.00
_cell.angle_beta   90.00
_cell.angle_gamma   90.00
#
_symmetry.space_group_name_H-M   'P 1'
#
loop_
_entity.id
_entity.type
_entity.pdbx_description
1 polymer ?
#
loop_
_entity_poly.entity_id
_entity_poly.type
_entity_poly.pdbx_seq_one_letter_code
_entity_poly.pdbx_strand_id
1 'polypeptide(L)'
;VIDTLGELVNFMLKYFADKDKSLITRGGTYNIKIWGLVKTEFESLKLRLQLLNKHLIFVSHVKEDKDGENKVYRMDVAGSTSETVTKILDFLGFCEMLGKSRSISFSPSARFYAKNSIELNDYLEIPTLKLGETNDFLTREVIEPTIAKRKQESEAVKQNDEKLQQGRYLIEQATEPNAVLTAFKEMELSLYNKKVLFDELCIKFYNH
;
A
#
# COMPACT_ATOMS: atom_id res chain seq x y z
N VAL A 1 -3.29 -16.36 -2.15
CA VAL A 1 -3.87 -15.73 -3.35
C VAL A 1 -5.37 -15.81 -3.28
N ILE A 2 -6.07 -14.74 -3.63
CA ILE A 2 -7.54 -14.69 -3.80
C ILE A 2 -7.81 -14.40 -5.27
N ASP A 3 -8.38 -15.36 -5.96
CA ASP A 3 -8.72 -15.33 -7.40
C ASP A 3 -10.19 -15.77 -7.60
N THR A 4 -11.09 -14.86 -7.90
CA THR A 4 -10.92 -13.43 -8.08
C THR A 4 -11.61 -12.65 -6.97
N LEU A 5 -11.18 -11.40 -6.78
CA LEU A 5 -11.78 -10.52 -5.77
C LEU A 5 -13.27 -10.23 -6.05
N GLY A 6 -13.66 -10.12 -7.33
CA GLY A 6 -15.05 -9.94 -7.72
C GLY A 6 -15.93 -11.11 -7.28
N GLU A 7 -15.47 -12.36 -7.49
CA GLU A 7 -16.20 -13.55 -7.05
C GLU A 7 -16.29 -13.64 -5.52
N LEU A 8 -15.25 -13.27 -4.79
CA LEU A 8 -15.31 -13.21 -3.32
C LEU A 8 -16.44 -12.29 -2.85
N VAL A 9 -16.57 -11.11 -3.44
CA VAL A 9 -17.67 -10.17 -3.13
C VAL A 9 -19.02 -10.75 -3.49
N ASN A 10 -19.13 -11.41 -4.63
CA ASN A 10 -20.37 -12.10 -5.05
C ASN A 10 -20.77 -13.21 -4.07
N PHE A 11 -19.82 -14.00 -3.58
CA PHE A 11 -20.07 -15.01 -2.55
C PHE A 11 -20.57 -14.38 -1.24
N MET A 12 -19.98 -13.26 -0.80
CA MET A 12 -20.45 -12.55 0.38
C MET A 12 -21.88 -12.03 0.20
N LEU A 13 -22.20 -11.43 -0.95
CA LEU A 13 -23.56 -10.97 -1.27
C LEU A 13 -24.56 -12.12 -1.21
N LYS A 14 -24.25 -13.25 -1.85
CA LYS A 14 -25.10 -14.44 -1.84
C LYS A 14 -25.28 -14.97 -0.43
N TYR A 15 -24.22 -15.07 0.36
CA TYR A 15 -24.27 -15.55 1.74
C TYR A 15 -25.23 -14.73 2.61
N PHE A 16 -25.16 -13.41 2.56
CA PHE A 16 -26.06 -12.55 3.32
C PHE A 16 -27.49 -12.60 2.80
N ALA A 17 -27.69 -12.63 1.49
CA ALA A 17 -29.02 -12.77 0.89
C ALA A 17 -29.68 -14.12 1.20
N ASP A 18 -28.90 -15.20 1.35
CA ASP A 18 -29.41 -16.51 1.75
C ASP A 18 -29.79 -16.54 3.25
N LYS A 19 -29.08 -15.84 4.09
CA LYS A 19 -29.38 -15.69 5.51
C LYS A 19 -30.61 -14.81 5.79
N ASP A 20 -30.77 -13.75 5.02
CA ASP A 20 -31.86 -12.78 5.19
C ASP A 20 -32.46 -12.37 3.85
N LYS A 21 -33.59 -12.97 3.52
CA LYS A 21 -34.31 -12.69 2.24
C LYS A 21 -34.83 -11.25 2.14
N SER A 22 -34.93 -10.51 3.25
CA SER A 22 -35.30 -9.08 3.24
C SER A 22 -34.23 -8.20 2.59
N LEU A 23 -33.00 -8.71 2.41
CA LEU A 23 -31.90 -8.05 1.73
C LEU A 23 -32.03 -8.11 0.21
N ILE A 24 -33.02 -8.84 -0.31
CA ILE A 24 -33.36 -8.90 -1.72
C ILE A 24 -34.63 -8.06 -1.94
N THR A 25 -34.59 -7.18 -2.94
CA THR A 25 -35.76 -6.40 -3.34
C THR A 25 -36.81 -7.29 -4.01
N ARG A 26 -38.04 -6.79 -4.16
CA ARG A 26 -39.10 -7.51 -4.91
C ARG A 26 -38.72 -7.79 -6.36
N GLY A 27 -37.83 -7.00 -6.94
CA GLY A 27 -37.31 -7.18 -8.29
C GLY A 27 -36.12 -8.17 -8.37
N GLY A 28 -35.75 -8.83 -7.28
CA GLY A 28 -34.66 -9.82 -7.27
C GLY A 28 -33.23 -9.20 -7.19
N THR A 29 -33.13 -7.90 -7.00
CA THR A 29 -31.82 -7.23 -6.84
C THR A 29 -31.47 -7.05 -5.35
N TYR A 30 -30.20 -6.89 -5.06
CA TYR A 30 -29.74 -6.62 -3.71
C TYR A 30 -30.13 -5.21 -3.25
N ASN A 31 -30.63 -5.08 -2.02
CA ASN A 31 -30.91 -3.76 -1.46
C ASN A 31 -29.63 -3.11 -0.89
N ILE A 32 -29.70 -1.80 -0.56
CA ILE A 32 -28.54 -1.04 -0.11
C ILE A 32 -27.93 -1.56 1.20
N LYS A 33 -28.73 -2.17 2.07
CA LYS A 33 -28.26 -2.67 3.39
C LYS A 33 -27.23 -3.79 3.24
N ILE A 34 -27.37 -4.66 2.23
CA ILE A 34 -26.46 -5.78 2.02
C ILE A 34 -25.02 -5.30 1.71
N TRP A 35 -24.87 -4.17 1.03
CA TRP A 35 -23.56 -3.60 0.72
C TRP A 35 -22.82 -3.15 1.98
N GLY A 36 -23.53 -2.64 2.99
CA GLY A 36 -22.96 -2.34 4.31
C GLY A 36 -22.43 -3.59 5.01
N LEU A 37 -23.19 -4.70 4.96
CA LEU A 37 -22.78 -5.99 5.55
C LEU A 37 -21.54 -6.55 4.83
N VAL A 38 -21.55 -6.54 3.50
CA VAL A 38 -20.40 -6.99 2.70
C VAL A 38 -19.15 -6.17 3.00
N LYS A 39 -19.27 -4.83 3.11
CA LYS A 39 -18.17 -3.96 3.46
C LYS A 39 -17.57 -4.33 4.82
N THR A 40 -18.42 -4.48 5.85
CA THR A 40 -17.98 -4.84 7.20
C THR A 40 -17.29 -6.20 7.24
N GLU A 41 -17.86 -7.20 6.57
CA GLU A 41 -17.28 -8.54 6.51
C GLU A 41 -15.95 -8.55 5.75
N PHE A 42 -15.85 -7.80 4.65
CA PHE A 42 -14.61 -7.66 3.90
C PHE A 42 -13.51 -6.99 4.73
N GLU A 43 -13.84 -5.93 5.48
CA GLU A 43 -12.89 -5.28 6.39
C GLU A 43 -12.42 -6.23 7.50
N SER A 44 -13.33 -7.03 8.06
CA SER A 44 -13.00 -8.07 9.04
C SER A 44 -12.09 -9.16 8.46
N LEU A 45 -12.39 -9.64 7.26
CA LEU A 45 -11.56 -10.61 6.54
C LEU A 45 -10.16 -10.04 6.28
N LYS A 46 -10.08 -8.79 5.81
CA LYS A 46 -8.81 -8.09 5.59
C LYS A 46 -7.94 -8.07 6.84
N LEU A 47 -8.50 -7.67 7.98
CA LEU A 47 -7.76 -7.64 9.24
C LEU A 47 -7.23 -9.02 9.62
N ARG A 48 -8.06 -10.06 9.52
CA ARG A 48 -7.65 -11.45 9.79
C ARG A 48 -6.52 -11.89 8.87
N LEU A 49 -6.59 -11.57 7.58
CA LEU A 49 -5.55 -11.91 6.61
C LEU A 49 -4.23 -11.17 6.90
N GLN A 50 -4.29 -9.90 7.29
CA GLN A 50 -3.10 -9.12 7.66
C GLN A 50 -2.39 -9.70 8.89
N LEU A 51 -3.14 -10.22 9.87
CA LEU A 51 -2.59 -10.87 11.07
C LEU A 51 -1.85 -12.18 10.77
N LEU A 52 -2.05 -12.80 9.62
CA LEU A 52 -1.34 -14.02 9.23
C LEU A 52 0.15 -13.79 8.91
N ASN A 53 0.59 -12.55 8.82
CA ASN A 53 1.96 -12.17 8.44
C ASN A 53 2.40 -12.87 7.13
N LYS A 54 1.54 -12.84 6.12
CA LYS A 54 1.75 -13.43 4.80
C LYS A 54 1.57 -12.38 3.71
N HIS A 55 2.22 -12.60 2.58
CA HIS A 55 1.95 -11.82 1.38
C HIS A 55 0.55 -12.13 0.86
N LEU A 56 -0.25 -11.10 0.63
CA LEU A 56 -1.60 -11.20 0.12
C LEU A 56 -1.63 -10.77 -1.35
N ILE A 57 -2.10 -11.64 -2.21
CA ILE A 57 -2.26 -11.37 -3.63
C ILE A 57 -3.75 -11.48 -3.96
N PHE A 58 -4.31 -10.39 -4.47
CA PHE A 58 -5.66 -10.33 -5.00
C PHE A 58 -5.60 -10.26 -6.52
N VAL A 59 -6.34 -11.13 -7.18
CA VAL A 59 -6.55 -11.10 -8.62
C VAL A 59 -7.95 -10.54 -8.89
N SER A 60 -8.07 -9.67 -9.87
CA SER A 60 -9.36 -9.10 -10.28
C SER A 60 -9.44 -9.05 -11.80
N HIS A 61 -10.62 -9.33 -12.34
CA HIS A 61 -10.93 -8.97 -13.71
C HIS A 61 -10.95 -7.44 -13.86
N VAL A 62 -10.82 -7.03 -15.10
CA VAL A 62 -10.85 -5.62 -15.50
C VAL A 62 -12.14 -5.34 -16.25
N LYS A 63 -12.79 -4.24 -15.94
CA LYS A 63 -13.89 -3.70 -16.74
C LYS A 63 -13.49 -2.39 -17.40
N GLU A 64 -13.99 -2.19 -18.62
CA GLU A 64 -13.91 -0.92 -19.30
C GLU A 64 -14.95 0.05 -18.70
N ASP A 65 -14.52 1.25 -18.39
CA ASP A 65 -15.33 2.34 -17.88
C ASP A 65 -14.99 3.61 -18.66
N LYS A 66 -15.71 4.68 -18.46
CA LYS A 66 -15.49 5.97 -19.12
C LYS A 66 -15.15 7.02 -18.09
N ASP A 67 -14.14 7.83 -18.41
CA ASP A 67 -13.80 9.05 -17.69
C ASP A 67 -13.81 10.21 -18.69
N GLY A 68 -14.95 10.89 -18.77
CA GLY A 68 -15.26 11.80 -19.87
C GLY A 68 -15.33 11.06 -21.20
N GLU A 69 -14.51 11.46 -22.18
CA GLU A 69 -14.39 10.79 -23.49
C GLU A 69 -13.37 9.66 -23.51
N ASN A 70 -12.57 9.51 -22.43
CA ASN A 70 -11.51 8.51 -22.36
C ASN A 70 -12.04 7.17 -21.85
N LYS A 71 -11.52 6.09 -22.44
CA LYS A 71 -11.72 4.72 -21.94
C LYS A 71 -10.70 4.45 -20.84
N VAL A 72 -11.17 4.03 -19.67
CA VAL A 72 -10.34 3.66 -18.53
C VAL A 72 -10.66 2.24 -18.09
N TYR A 73 -9.65 1.54 -17.60
CA TYR A 73 -9.78 0.20 -17.05
C TYR A 73 -9.78 0.26 -15.53
N ARG A 74 -10.75 -0.39 -14.92
CA ARG A 74 -10.91 -0.48 -13.46
C ARG A 74 -11.07 -1.92 -13.02
N MET A 75 -10.78 -2.22 -11.76
CA MET A 75 -11.09 -3.53 -11.19
C MET A 75 -12.59 -3.80 -11.30
N ASP A 76 -12.96 -4.98 -11.81
CA ASP A 76 -14.34 -5.45 -11.85
C ASP A 76 -14.74 -6.04 -10.51
N VAL A 77 -15.00 -5.14 -9.57
CA VAL A 77 -15.43 -5.45 -8.21
C VAL A 77 -16.62 -4.56 -7.87
N ALA A 78 -17.68 -5.18 -7.41
CA ALA A 78 -18.91 -4.47 -7.07
C ALA A 78 -18.78 -3.66 -5.77
N GLY A 79 -19.53 -2.56 -5.70
CA GLY A 79 -19.58 -1.68 -4.51
C GLY A 79 -18.29 -0.90 -4.27
N SER A 80 -18.08 -0.48 -3.02
CA SER A 80 -16.89 0.29 -2.59
C SER A 80 -15.67 -0.58 -2.24
N THR A 81 -15.75 -1.90 -2.48
CA THR A 81 -14.67 -2.84 -2.12
C THR A 81 -13.39 -2.57 -2.91
N SER A 82 -13.50 -2.17 -4.18
CA SER A 82 -12.34 -1.78 -5.00
C SER A 82 -11.53 -0.63 -4.39
N GLU A 83 -12.20 0.39 -3.88
CA GLU A 83 -11.54 1.53 -3.21
C GLU A 83 -10.88 1.08 -1.88
N THR A 84 -11.58 0.25 -1.11
CA THR A 84 -11.05 -0.30 0.16
C THR A 84 -9.78 -1.10 -0.10
N VAL A 85 -9.80 -1.97 -1.12
CA VAL A 85 -8.64 -2.77 -1.52
C VAL A 85 -7.49 -1.89 -1.97
N THR A 86 -7.73 -0.95 -2.87
CA THR A 86 -6.68 -0.05 -3.39
C THR A 86 -5.95 0.71 -2.28
N LYS A 87 -6.66 1.12 -1.22
CA LYS A 87 -6.06 1.84 -0.09
C LYS A 87 -5.07 1.00 0.71
N ILE A 88 -5.30 -0.30 0.82
CA ILE A 88 -4.49 -1.21 1.65
C ILE A 88 -3.36 -1.90 0.91
N LEU A 89 -3.40 -1.93 -0.42
CA LEU A 89 -2.37 -2.55 -1.23
C LEU A 89 -1.08 -1.74 -1.21
N ASP A 90 0.05 -2.42 -1.16
CA ASP A 90 1.36 -1.82 -1.44
C ASP A 90 1.52 -1.59 -2.95
N PHE A 91 1.00 -2.51 -3.74
CA PHE A 91 1.08 -2.50 -5.20
C PHE A 91 -0.28 -2.77 -5.82
N LEU A 92 -0.55 -2.09 -6.92
CA LEU A 92 -1.63 -2.39 -7.84
C LEU A 92 -1.03 -2.46 -9.24
N GLY A 93 -0.98 -3.67 -9.81
CA GLY A 93 -0.44 -3.92 -11.13
C GLY A 93 -1.53 -4.14 -12.16
N PHE A 94 -1.40 -3.52 -13.32
CA PHE A 94 -2.23 -3.77 -14.49
C PHE A 94 -1.53 -4.75 -15.41
N CYS A 95 -2.16 -5.92 -15.62
CA CYS A 95 -1.64 -6.96 -16.51
C CYS A 95 -2.25 -6.82 -17.90
N GLU A 96 -1.42 -6.80 -18.92
CA GLU A 96 -1.87 -6.76 -20.31
C GLU A 96 -0.99 -7.62 -21.24
N MET A 97 -1.52 -7.89 -22.43
CA MET A 97 -0.77 -8.52 -23.52
C MET A 97 -0.26 -7.43 -24.46
N LEU A 98 1.04 -7.34 -24.64
CA LEU A 98 1.70 -6.50 -25.64
C LEU A 98 2.27 -7.39 -26.76
N GLY A 99 1.54 -7.51 -27.85
CA GLY A 99 1.87 -8.47 -28.89
C GLY A 99 1.78 -9.91 -28.39
N LYS A 100 2.93 -10.59 -28.29
CA LYS A 100 3.02 -11.98 -27.78
C LYS A 100 3.50 -12.06 -26.32
N SER A 101 3.97 -10.95 -25.75
CA SER A 101 4.48 -10.89 -24.40
C SER A 101 3.39 -10.48 -23.40
N ARG A 102 3.40 -11.06 -22.21
CA ARG A 102 2.61 -10.63 -21.08
C ARG A 102 3.40 -9.67 -20.22
N SER A 103 2.74 -8.67 -19.71
CA SER A 103 3.39 -7.67 -18.86
C SER A 103 2.53 -7.25 -17.70
N ILE A 104 3.16 -6.71 -16.68
CA ILE A 104 2.51 -6.04 -15.56
C ILE A 104 3.10 -4.64 -15.41
N SER A 105 2.24 -3.62 -15.32
CA SER A 105 2.62 -2.24 -15.07
C SER A 105 2.16 -1.80 -13.69
N PHE A 106 3.06 -1.22 -12.88
CA PHE A 106 2.78 -0.67 -11.56
C PHE A 106 2.64 0.86 -11.58
N SER A 107 2.96 1.52 -12.69
CA SER A 107 2.77 2.96 -12.85
C SER A 107 1.39 3.30 -13.40
N PRO A 108 0.70 4.26 -12.81
CA PRO A 108 -0.60 4.71 -13.30
C PRO A 108 -0.47 5.36 -14.67
N SER A 109 -1.50 5.20 -15.49
CA SER A 109 -1.59 5.84 -16.80
C SER A 109 -2.96 6.51 -16.98
N ALA A 110 -3.15 7.20 -18.11
CA ALA A 110 -4.47 7.74 -18.46
C ALA A 110 -5.52 6.64 -18.69
N ARG A 111 -5.11 5.38 -18.86
CA ARG A 111 -5.98 4.25 -19.18
C ARG A 111 -6.32 3.36 -17.99
N PHE A 112 -5.51 3.33 -16.96
CA PHE A 112 -5.71 2.45 -15.80
C PHE A 112 -5.08 3.01 -14.53
N TYR A 113 -5.65 2.60 -13.39
CA TYR A 113 -5.07 2.86 -12.09
C TYR A 113 -4.01 1.82 -11.76
N ALA A 114 -2.90 2.27 -11.20
CA ALA A 114 -1.84 1.43 -10.66
C ALA A 114 -1.28 2.06 -9.40
N LYS A 115 -0.51 1.32 -8.61
CA LYS A 115 0.13 1.80 -7.38
C LYS A 115 1.49 1.13 -7.22
N ASN A 116 2.50 1.95 -6.94
CA ASN A 116 3.87 1.54 -6.73
C ASN A 116 4.44 2.25 -5.49
N SER A 117 4.29 1.65 -4.32
CA SER A 117 4.65 2.29 -3.04
C SER A 117 6.15 2.33 -2.76
N ILE A 118 6.95 1.56 -3.48
CA ILE A 118 8.40 1.45 -3.27
C ILE A 118 9.22 1.69 -4.53
N GLU A 119 8.62 2.28 -5.56
CA GLU A 119 9.33 2.61 -6.81
C GLU A 119 9.99 1.38 -7.48
N LEU A 120 9.23 0.25 -7.58
CA LEU A 120 9.61 -0.86 -8.45
C LEU A 120 9.71 -0.37 -9.90
N ASN A 121 10.34 -1.16 -10.76
CA ASN A 121 10.28 -0.92 -12.19
C ASN A 121 8.83 -0.78 -12.65
N ASP A 122 8.54 0.28 -13.38
CA ASP A 122 7.20 0.63 -13.81
C ASP A 122 6.53 -0.45 -14.66
N TYR A 123 7.34 -1.18 -15.40
CA TYR A 123 6.93 -2.21 -16.32
C TYR A 123 7.82 -3.44 -16.18
N LEU A 124 7.18 -4.60 -16.02
CA LEU A 124 7.85 -5.89 -15.92
C LEU A 124 7.25 -6.86 -16.96
N GLU A 125 8.11 -7.49 -17.75
CA GLU A 125 7.67 -8.57 -18.64
C GLU A 125 7.52 -9.86 -17.85
N ILE A 126 6.34 -10.48 -17.95
CA ILE A 126 6.03 -11.74 -17.27
C ILE A 126 6.58 -12.88 -18.12
N PRO A 127 7.49 -13.72 -17.60
CA PRO A 127 8.12 -14.77 -18.36
C PRO A 127 7.11 -15.84 -18.81
N THR A 128 7.28 -16.36 -20.01
CA THR A 128 6.58 -17.56 -20.46
C THR A 128 7.32 -18.79 -19.96
N LEU A 129 6.72 -19.49 -19.02
CA LEU A 129 7.29 -20.69 -18.42
C LEU A 129 7.05 -21.92 -19.30
N LYS A 130 8.03 -22.82 -19.37
CA LYS A 130 7.88 -24.15 -19.93
C LYS A 130 7.38 -25.13 -18.85
N LEU A 131 6.86 -26.25 -19.29
CA LEU A 131 6.41 -27.30 -18.37
C LEU A 131 7.57 -27.76 -17.46
N GLY A 132 7.36 -27.70 -16.14
CA GLY A 132 8.35 -28.08 -15.14
C GLY A 132 9.26 -26.93 -14.63
N GLU A 133 9.18 -25.74 -15.22
CA GLU A 133 9.89 -24.56 -14.70
C GLU A 133 9.16 -23.96 -13.48
N THR A 134 9.94 -23.51 -12.49
CA THR A 134 9.42 -22.85 -11.30
C THR A 134 9.12 -21.40 -11.59
N ASN A 135 7.95 -20.93 -11.17
CA ASN A 135 7.59 -19.52 -11.26
C ASN A 135 8.05 -18.75 -10.00
N ASP A 136 9.15 -18.06 -10.10
CA ASP A 136 9.68 -17.18 -9.04
C ASP A 136 9.52 -15.68 -9.37
N PHE A 137 8.85 -15.34 -10.45
CA PHE A 137 8.75 -13.98 -10.98
C PHE A 137 8.31 -12.96 -9.92
N LEU A 138 7.18 -13.19 -9.25
CA LEU A 138 6.69 -12.26 -8.22
C LEU A 138 7.63 -12.20 -7.01
N THR A 139 8.26 -13.31 -6.65
CA THR A 139 9.22 -13.33 -5.54
C THR A 139 10.41 -12.44 -5.87
N ARG A 140 11.04 -12.66 -6.99
CA ARG A 140 12.26 -11.96 -7.40
C ARG A 140 12.03 -10.49 -7.78
N GLU A 141 10.97 -10.20 -8.54
CA GLU A 141 10.77 -8.86 -9.10
C GLU A 141 9.94 -7.93 -8.20
N VAL A 142 9.17 -8.49 -7.25
CA VAL A 142 8.27 -7.69 -6.40
C VAL A 142 8.55 -7.89 -4.92
N ILE A 143 8.56 -9.13 -4.42
CA ILE A 143 8.59 -9.39 -2.98
C ILE A 143 9.96 -9.09 -2.37
N GLU A 144 11.03 -9.64 -2.94
CA GLU A 144 12.39 -9.44 -2.43
C GLU A 144 12.84 -7.97 -2.49
N PRO A 145 12.64 -7.23 -3.60
CA PRO A 145 12.94 -5.81 -3.64
C PRO A 145 12.14 -5.00 -2.61
N THR A 146 10.85 -5.38 -2.38
CA THR A 146 10.02 -4.74 -1.36
C THR A 146 10.59 -4.94 0.04
N ILE A 147 10.96 -6.16 0.38
CA ILE A 147 11.54 -6.47 1.70
C ILE A 147 12.85 -5.72 1.88
N ALA A 148 13.72 -5.72 0.87
CA ALA A 148 15.01 -5.03 0.92
C ALA A 148 14.84 -3.52 1.15
N LYS A 149 13.94 -2.86 0.37
CA LYS A 149 13.71 -1.43 0.51
C LYS A 149 13.10 -1.06 1.86
N ARG A 150 12.10 -1.80 2.34
CA ARG A 150 11.50 -1.58 3.67
C ARG A 150 12.49 -1.77 4.80
N LYS A 151 13.41 -2.74 4.68
CA LYS A 151 14.49 -2.91 5.64
C LYS A 151 15.41 -1.69 5.65
N GLN A 152 15.83 -1.20 4.49
CA GLN A 152 16.64 0.00 4.35
C GLN A 152 15.95 1.24 4.94
N GLU A 153 14.66 1.44 4.66
CA GLU A 153 13.87 2.54 5.22
C GLU A 153 13.78 2.45 6.75
N SER A 154 13.54 1.24 7.29
CA SER A 154 13.50 1.01 8.73
C SER A 154 14.85 1.29 9.41
N GLU A 155 15.96 0.92 8.78
CA GLU A 155 17.30 1.21 9.27
C GLU A 155 17.58 2.72 9.23
N ALA A 156 17.17 3.42 8.17
CA ALA A 156 17.30 4.87 8.06
C ALA A 156 16.49 5.61 9.14
N VAL A 157 15.26 5.14 9.44
CA VAL A 157 14.44 5.70 10.53
C VAL A 157 15.14 5.50 11.88
N LYS A 158 15.63 4.30 12.17
CA LYS A 158 16.37 4.03 13.42
C LYS A 158 17.59 4.93 13.58
N GLN A 159 18.39 5.08 12.53
CA GLN A 159 19.56 5.97 12.55
C GLN A 159 19.17 7.44 12.78
N ASN A 160 18.05 7.88 12.19
CA ASN A 160 17.53 9.23 12.44
C ASN A 160 17.09 9.42 13.89
N ASP A 161 16.41 8.41 14.48
CA ASP A 161 15.98 8.44 15.88
C ASP A 161 17.19 8.44 16.83
N GLU A 162 18.20 7.63 16.56
CA GLU A 162 19.45 7.59 17.33
C GLU A 162 20.16 8.97 17.31
N LYS A 163 20.26 9.59 16.12
CA LYS A 163 20.82 10.93 15.97
C LYS A 163 19.99 11.98 16.72
N LEU A 164 18.67 11.86 16.74
CA LEU A 164 17.79 12.75 17.49
C LEU A 164 18.03 12.62 19.00
N GLN A 165 18.11 11.39 19.52
CA GLN A 165 18.40 11.15 20.94
C GLN A 165 19.79 11.65 21.32
N GLN A 166 20.79 11.45 20.47
CA GLN A 166 22.13 11.98 20.68
C GLN A 166 22.13 13.51 20.72
N GLY A 167 21.38 14.16 19.85
CA GLY A 167 21.21 15.62 19.86
C GLY A 167 20.55 16.13 21.14
N ARG A 168 19.53 15.45 21.64
CA ARG A 168 18.88 15.76 22.94
C ARG A 168 19.85 15.66 24.11
N TYR A 169 20.61 14.56 24.14
CA TYR A 169 21.64 14.39 25.17
C TYR A 169 22.65 15.51 25.15
N LEU A 170 23.12 15.96 23.98
CA LEU A 170 24.02 17.10 23.87
C LEU A 170 23.38 18.40 24.40
N ILE A 171 22.10 18.64 24.11
CA ILE A 171 21.37 19.77 24.68
C ILE A 171 21.32 19.68 26.20
N GLU A 172 21.00 18.53 26.77
CA GLU A 172 20.91 18.33 28.22
C GLU A 172 22.23 18.63 28.93
N GLN A 173 23.35 18.18 28.39
CA GLN A 173 24.68 18.35 28.97
C GLN A 173 25.29 19.74 28.74
N ALA A 174 24.77 20.48 27.78
CA ALA A 174 25.36 21.78 27.40
C ALA A 174 25.14 22.86 28.45
N THR A 175 26.20 23.62 28.73
CA THR A 175 26.17 24.86 29.52
C THR A 175 26.03 26.09 28.63
N GLU A 176 26.38 26.00 27.35
CA GLU A 176 26.33 27.08 26.38
C GLU A 176 25.74 26.61 25.03
N PRO A 177 24.87 27.43 24.36
CA PRO A 177 24.21 27.04 23.14
C PRO A 177 25.17 26.86 21.96
N ASN A 178 26.24 27.61 21.88
CA ASN A 178 27.19 27.57 20.75
C ASN A 178 27.93 26.24 20.63
N ALA A 179 28.24 25.58 21.76
CA ALA A 179 28.86 24.25 21.74
C ALA A 179 27.95 23.21 21.08
N VAL A 180 26.64 23.26 21.37
CA VAL A 180 25.65 22.36 20.76
C VAL A 180 25.46 22.64 19.28
N LEU A 181 25.37 23.91 18.90
CA LEU A 181 25.21 24.30 17.49
C LEU A 181 26.41 23.87 16.64
N THR A 182 27.63 23.90 17.21
CA THR A 182 28.81 23.35 16.52
C THR A 182 28.71 21.85 16.33
N ALA A 183 28.34 21.10 17.37
CA ALA A 183 28.13 19.66 17.27
C ALA A 183 27.04 19.29 16.26
N PHE A 184 25.96 20.05 16.20
CA PHE A 184 24.88 19.81 15.23
C PHE A 184 25.31 20.01 13.77
N LYS A 185 26.29 20.84 13.48
CA LYS A 185 26.85 20.99 12.12
C LYS A 185 27.63 19.77 11.66
N GLU A 186 28.27 19.07 12.61
CA GLU A 186 29.02 17.85 12.33
C GLU A 186 28.11 16.60 12.24
N MET A 187 26.93 16.66 12.86
CA MET A 187 25.95 15.60 12.79
C MET A 187 25.17 15.69 11.47
N GLU A 188 25.15 14.62 10.69
CA GLU A 188 24.32 14.51 9.48
C GLU A 188 22.84 14.35 9.87
N LEU A 189 22.23 15.42 10.35
CA LEU A 189 20.83 15.45 10.80
C LEU A 189 19.88 15.68 9.62
N SER A 190 18.73 14.99 9.64
CA SER A 190 17.61 15.31 8.75
C SER A 190 17.09 16.73 9.03
N LEU A 191 16.41 17.35 8.05
CA LEU A 191 15.79 18.66 8.23
C LEU A 191 14.80 18.69 9.40
N TYR A 192 14.05 17.61 9.57
CA TYR A 192 13.13 17.44 10.70
C TYR A 192 13.87 17.44 12.04
N ASN A 193 14.91 16.60 12.18
CA ASN A 193 15.69 16.53 13.40
C ASN A 193 16.38 17.87 13.71
N LYS A 194 16.91 18.56 12.69
CA LYS A 194 17.49 19.91 12.86
C LYS A 194 16.49 20.87 13.47
N LYS A 195 15.25 20.88 12.95
CA LYS A 195 14.20 21.77 13.47
C LYS A 195 13.84 21.43 14.90
N VAL A 196 13.55 20.16 15.19
CA VAL A 196 13.17 19.69 16.54
C VAL A 196 14.26 20.05 17.56
N LEU A 197 15.53 19.70 17.27
CA LEU A 197 16.64 19.97 18.19
C LEU A 197 16.92 21.46 18.34
N PHE A 198 16.73 22.28 17.31
CA PHE A 198 16.87 23.72 17.40
C PHE A 198 15.78 24.32 18.29
N ASP A 199 14.53 23.91 18.15
CA ASP A 199 13.42 24.35 18.98
C ASP A 199 13.67 23.98 20.47
N GLU A 200 14.09 22.72 20.73
CA GLU A 200 14.44 22.26 22.08
C GLU A 200 15.64 23.05 22.69
N LEU A 201 16.65 23.38 21.88
CA LEU A 201 17.78 24.21 22.29
C LEU A 201 17.35 25.64 22.67
N CYS A 202 16.45 26.22 21.84
CA CYS A 202 15.88 27.54 22.13
C CYS A 202 15.08 27.55 23.42
N ILE A 203 14.29 26.54 23.69
CA ILE A 203 13.55 26.40 24.96
C ILE A 203 14.50 26.34 26.14
N LYS A 204 15.59 25.59 26.05
CA LYS A 204 16.54 25.44 27.15
C LYS A 204 17.28 26.77 27.49
N PHE A 205 17.73 27.49 26.48
CA PHE A 205 18.65 28.63 26.70
C PHE A 205 17.99 29.99 26.60
N TYR A 206 16.85 30.11 25.94
CA TYR A 206 16.21 31.41 25.68
C TYR A 206 14.79 31.53 26.24
N ASN A 207 14.25 30.45 26.88
CA ASN A 207 12.89 30.43 27.48
C ASN A 207 11.77 30.87 26.53
N HIS A 208 11.84 30.47 25.28
CA HIS A 208 10.80 30.79 24.26
C HIS A 208 10.25 29.54 23.59
#